data_1210cc9a215a4127f6601fb4cfe7ad0f
#
_entry.id   1210cc9a215a4127f6601fb4cfe7ad0f
#
_cell.length_a   1.000
_cell.length_b   1.000
_cell.length_c   1.000
_cell.angle_alpha   90.00
_cell.angle_beta   90.00
_cell.angle_gamma   90.00
#
_symmetry.space_group_name_H-M   'P 1'
#
loop_
_entity.id
_entity.type
_entity.pdbx_description
1 polymer ?
#
loop_
_entity_poly.entity_id
_entity_poly.type
_entity_poly.pdbx_seq_one_letter_code
_entity_poly.pdbx_strand_id
1 'polypeptide(L)'
;MGFIESYKRLERLCGDLLNDDRRISAYIDEMISLPRGAYLVRGWDDDLKRLKHYRWIRNQIAHELDCSEENMCEPSDVVWIDVFYSRIMNQTDPLAMYRRASKPEQSSPPQHTHSVQAINSKKKAAGWVVLWIVAALVGLYFLLKYLAG
;
A
#
# COMPACT_ATOMS: atom_id res chain seq x y z
N MET A 1 -8.64 -24.62 2.73
CA MET A 1 -7.61 -23.77 3.34
C MET A 1 -8.11 -23.41 4.72
N GLY A 2 -7.32 -23.61 5.79
CA GLY A 2 -7.72 -23.29 7.16
C GLY A 2 -7.53 -21.80 7.47
N PHE A 3 -8.08 -21.38 8.62
CA PHE A 3 -7.99 -19.99 9.08
C PHE A 3 -6.52 -19.53 9.22
N ILE A 4 -5.66 -20.31 9.89
CA ILE A 4 -4.26 -19.93 10.12
C ILE A 4 -3.49 -19.79 8.81
N GLU A 5 -3.77 -20.63 7.82
CA GLU A 5 -3.10 -20.56 6.52
C GLU A 5 -3.51 -19.30 5.75
N SER A 6 -4.82 -19.00 5.67
CA SER A 6 -5.34 -17.77 5.06
C SER A 6 -4.83 -16.52 5.78
N TYR A 7 -4.81 -16.56 7.12
CA TYR A 7 -4.31 -15.45 7.92
C TYR A 7 -2.81 -15.20 7.69
N LYS A 8 -1.95 -16.23 7.68
CA LYS A 8 -0.51 -16.11 7.39
C LYS A 8 -0.24 -15.52 6.01
N ARG A 9 -1.07 -15.88 5.02
CA ARG A 9 -1.00 -15.31 3.68
C ARG A 9 -1.31 -13.82 3.69
N LEU A 10 -2.37 -13.41 4.42
CA LEU A 10 -2.72 -12.00 4.61
C LEU A 10 -1.64 -11.24 5.38
N GLU A 11 -1.07 -11.83 6.45
CA GLU A 11 0.03 -11.23 7.21
C GLU A 11 1.24 -10.90 6.32
N ARG A 12 1.63 -11.84 5.46
CA ARG A 12 2.74 -11.64 4.52
C ARG A 12 2.45 -10.49 3.57
N LEU A 13 1.25 -10.49 2.97
CA LEU A 13 0.85 -9.43 2.04
C LEU A 13 0.85 -8.04 2.71
N CYS A 14 0.37 -7.93 3.95
CA CYS A 14 0.41 -6.67 4.70
C CYS A 14 1.85 -6.21 4.96
N GLY A 15 2.76 -7.15 5.30
CA GLY A 15 4.18 -6.85 5.47
C GLY A 15 4.84 -6.34 4.20
N ASP A 16 4.61 -7.03 3.09
CA ASP A 16 5.13 -6.66 1.76
C ASP A 16 4.60 -5.28 1.31
N LEU A 17 3.30 -5.03 1.53
CA LEU A 17 2.64 -3.77 1.16
C LEU A 17 3.20 -2.56 1.91
N LEU A 18 3.49 -2.71 3.21
CA LEU A 18 3.94 -1.62 4.08
C LEU A 18 5.46 -1.63 4.31
N ASN A 19 6.15 -2.66 3.81
CA ASN A 19 7.57 -2.90 4.08
C ASN A 19 7.87 -2.87 5.59
N ASP A 20 7.02 -3.58 6.38
CA ASP A 20 7.06 -3.58 7.84
C ASP A 20 6.91 -5.02 8.38
N ASP A 21 7.88 -5.47 9.17
CA ASP A 21 7.91 -6.83 9.77
C ASP A 21 6.77 -7.09 10.76
N ARG A 22 6.11 -6.02 11.26
CA ARG A 22 4.91 -6.13 12.11
C ARG A 22 3.67 -6.56 11.33
N ARG A 23 3.74 -6.57 9.98
CA ARG A 23 2.76 -7.19 9.07
C ARG A 23 1.34 -6.63 9.27
N ILE A 24 0.38 -7.50 9.65
CA ILE A 24 -1.01 -7.09 9.87
C ILE A 24 -1.15 -6.07 11.02
N SER A 25 -0.26 -6.10 12.01
CA SER A 25 -0.25 -5.10 13.08
C SER A 25 0.11 -3.72 12.54
N ALA A 26 1.09 -3.65 11.62
CA ALA A 26 1.42 -2.39 10.94
C ALA A 26 0.24 -1.86 10.11
N TYR A 27 -0.49 -2.76 9.42
CA TYR A 27 -1.68 -2.38 8.66
C TYR A 27 -2.78 -1.80 9.56
N ILE A 28 -3.03 -2.45 10.71
CA ILE A 28 -3.98 -1.97 11.73
C ILE A 28 -3.55 -0.59 12.29
N ASP A 29 -2.27 -0.45 12.62
CA ASP A 29 -1.72 0.80 13.17
C ASP A 29 -1.82 1.94 12.15
N GLU A 30 -1.55 1.66 10.87
CA GLU A 30 -1.75 2.63 9.79
C GLU A 30 -3.21 3.07 9.70
N MET A 31 -4.17 2.13 9.73
CA MET A 31 -5.59 2.48 9.75
C MET A 31 -5.94 3.35 10.97
N ILE A 32 -5.41 3.05 12.16
CA ILE A 32 -5.68 3.83 13.38
C ILE A 32 -5.09 5.25 13.28
N SER A 33 -3.94 5.40 12.65
CA SER A 33 -3.24 6.69 12.51
C SER A 33 -3.97 7.69 11.62
N LEU A 34 -4.91 7.22 10.79
CA LEU A 34 -5.62 8.02 9.79
C LEU A 34 -6.98 8.52 10.33
N PRO A 35 -7.08 9.73 10.92
CA PRO A 35 -8.24 10.16 11.70
C PRO A 35 -9.52 10.37 10.86
N ARG A 36 -9.40 10.46 9.54
CA ARG A 36 -10.53 10.64 8.62
C ARG A 36 -10.93 9.33 7.91
N GLY A 37 -10.37 8.19 8.29
CA GLY A 37 -10.59 6.90 7.65
C GLY A 37 -12.07 6.53 7.59
N ALA A 38 -12.73 6.50 8.72
CA ALA A 38 -14.16 6.18 8.85
C ALA A 38 -15.08 7.16 8.11
N TYR A 39 -14.65 8.42 7.96
CA TYR A 39 -15.41 9.43 7.23
C TYR A 39 -15.28 9.30 5.71
N LEU A 40 -14.08 8.97 5.22
CA LEU A 40 -13.77 8.93 3.80
C LEU A 40 -14.03 7.56 3.15
N VAL A 41 -13.98 6.47 3.94
CA VAL A 41 -14.07 5.11 3.42
C VAL A 41 -15.17 4.34 4.12
N ARG A 42 -16.17 3.95 3.35
CA ARG A 42 -17.26 3.12 3.86
C ARG A 42 -16.73 1.76 4.34
N GLY A 43 -17.19 1.31 5.52
CA GLY A 43 -16.80 0.02 6.10
C GLY A 43 -15.42 0.03 6.79
N TRP A 44 -14.79 1.20 6.95
CA TRP A 44 -13.50 1.35 7.62
C TRP A 44 -13.47 0.74 9.02
N ASP A 45 -14.43 1.11 9.86
CA ASP A 45 -14.46 0.63 11.25
C ASP A 45 -14.78 -0.87 11.35
N ASP A 46 -15.61 -1.38 10.46
CA ASP A 46 -15.93 -2.82 10.40
C ASP A 46 -14.71 -3.63 10.00
N ASP A 47 -13.99 -3.20 8.97
CA ASP A 47 -12.74 -3.84 8.54
C ASP A 47 -11.68 -3.77 9.64
N LEU A 48 -11.50 -2.62 10.29
CA LEU A 48 -10.56 -2.44 11.39
C LEU A 48 -10.89 -3.34 12.59
N LYS A 49 -12.18 -3.43 12.95
CA LYS A 49 -12.66 -4.32 14.02
C LYS A 49 -12.38 -5.78 13.71
N ARG A 50 -12.66 -6.24 12.47
CA ARG A 50 -12.41 -7.63 12.06
C ARG A 50 -10.93 -7.95 12.02
N LEU A 51 -10.07 -7.06 11.49
CA LEU A 51 -8.62 -7.26 11.50
C LEU A 51 -8.07 -7.41 12.92
N LYS A 52 -8.52 -6.58 13.87
CA LYS A 52 -8.15 -6.71 15.30
C LYS A 52 -8.62 -8.03 15.89
N HIS A 53 -9.84 -8.44 15.58
CA HIS A 53 -10.43 -9.70 16.06
C HIS A 53 -9.66 -10.90 15.54
N TYR A 54 -9.37 -10.98 14.24
CA TYR A 54 -8.62 -12.10 13.68
C TYR A 54 -7.17 -12.17 14.14
N ARG A 55 -6.54 -11.01 14.39
CA ARG A 55 -5.23 -10.98 15.05
C ARG A 55 -5.30 -11.56 16.46
N TRP A 56 -6.36 -11.26 17.20
CA TRP A 56 -6.59 -11.83 18.52
C TRP A 56 -6.82 -13.35 18.44
N ILE A 57 -7.71 -13.83 17.57
CA ILE A 57 -7.95 -15.30 17.35
C ILE A 57 -6.62 -16.01 17.07
N ARG A 58 -5.85 -15.51 16.12
CA ARG A 58 -4.56 -16.10 15.76
C ARG A 58 -3.61 -16.16 16.96
N ASN A 59 -3.59 -15.15 17.80
CA ASN A 59 -2.74 -15.15 19.00
C ASN A 59 -3.24 -16.14 20.05
N GLN A 60 -4.55 -16.28 20.24
CA GLN A 60 -5.13 -17.31 21.12
C GLN A 60 -4.72 -18.70 20.64
N ILE A 61 -4.93 -19.03 19.39
CA ILE A 61 -4.54 -20.35 18.81
C ILE A 61 -3.04 -20.61 18.93
N ALA A 62 -2.20 -19.57 18.86
CA ALA A 62 -0.74 -19.73 18.95
C ALA A 62 -0.20 -19.91 20.37
N HIS A 63 -0.91 -19.44 21.40
CA HIS A 63 -0.39 -19.32 22.75
C HIS A 63 -1.22 -20.04 23.83
N GLU A 64 -2.50 -20.31 23.56
CA GLU A 64 -3.39 -20.94 24.52
C GLU A 64 -3.62 -22.41 24.17
N LEU A 65 -3.45 -23.32 25.14
CA LEU A 65 -3.51 -24.77 24.94
C LEU A 65 -4.90 -25.25 24.49
N ASP A 66 -5.97 -24.59 24.95
CA ASP A 66 -7.34 -24.98 24.67
C ASP A 66 -7.95 -24.28 23.44
N CYS A 67 -7.15 -23.50 22.71
CA CYS A 67 -7.60 -22.77 21.53
C CYS A 67 -7.11 -23.46 20.26
N SER A 68 -8.05 -23.73 19.35
CA SER A 68 -7.78 -24.33 18.04
C SER A 68 -8.64 -23.68 16.94
N GLU A 69 -8.32 -23.95 15.67
CA GLU A 69 -9.16 -23.45 14.57
C GLU A 69 -10.61 -23.92 14.69
N GLU A 70 -10.80 -25.17 15.15
CA GLU A 70 -12.12 -25.81 15.23
C GLU A 70 -13.05 -25.14 16.25
N ASN A 71 -12.48 -24.60 17.36
CA ASN A 71 -13.28 -23.99 18.41
C ASN A 71 -13.29 -22.46 18.39
N MET A 72 -12.37 -21.82 17.64
CA MET A 72 -12.21 -20.36 17.59
C MET A 72 -12.65 -19.73 16.28
N CYS A 73 -12.80 -20.51 15.20
CA CYS A 73 -13.05 -19.99 13.87
C CYS A 73 -14.29 -20.56 13.23
N GLU A 74 -14.96 -19.73 12.44
CA GLU A 74 -16.05 -20.14 11.56
C GLU A 74 -15.59 -20.17 10.09
N PRO A 75 -16.23 -20.96 9.22
CA PRO A 75 -15.92 -20.93 7.78
C PRO A 75 -16.03 -19.53 7.16
N SER A 76 -16.93 -18.70 7.68
CA SER A 76 -17.11 -17.31 7.27
C SER A 76 -15.89 -16.43 7.52
N ASP A 77 -15.06 -16.75 8.53
CA ASP A 77 -13.85 -16.01 8.86
C ASP A 77 -12.79 -16.18 7.77
N VAL A 78 -12.61 -17.42 7.31
CA VAL A 78 -11.70 -17.74 6.20
C VAL A 78 -12.13 -17.00 4.93
N VAL A 79 -13.43 -17.03 4.61
CA VAL A 79 -13.98 -16.33 3.44
C VAL A 79 -13.68 -14.83 3.54
N TRP A 80 -13.89 -14.22 4.71
CA TRP A 80 -13.63 -12.80 4.88
C TRP A 80 -12.14 -12.46 4.71
N ILE A 81 -11.23 -13.27 5.29
CA ILE A 81 -9.78 -13.07 5.15
C ILE A 81 -9.36 -13.14 3.67
N ASP A 82 -9.87 -14.11 2.92
CA ASP A 82 -9.56 -14.30 1.51
C ASP A 82 -10.12 -13.16 0.64
N VAL A 83 -11.32 -12.68 0.97
CA VAL A 83 -11.89 -11.47 0.33
C VAL A 83 -11.04 -10.25 0.65
N PHE A 84 -10.63 -10.06 1.90
CA PHE A 84 -9.79 -8.92 2.29
C PHE A 84 -8.42 -8.96 1.62
N TYR A 85 -7.80 -10.14 1.53
CA TYR A 85 -6.59 -10.38 0.75
C TYR A 85 -6.76 -9.92 -0.71
N SER A 86 -7.86 -10.33 -1.33
CA SER A 86 -8.18 -9.98 -2.72
C SER A 86 -8.41 -8.46 -2.88
N ARG A 87 -9.01 -7.81 -1.87
CA ARG A 87 -9.17 -6.34 -1.85
C ARG A 87 -7.83 -5.62 -1.84
N ILE A 88 -6.84 -6.10 -1.07
CA ILE A 88 -5.49 -5.52 -1.08
C ILE A 88 -4.85 -5.69 -2.46
N MET A 89 -4.90 -6.89 -3.03
CA MET A 89 -4.35 -7.17 -4.36
C MET A 89 -4.97 -6.27 -5.45
N ASN A 90 -6.26 -5.98 -5.34
CA ASN A 90 -7.01 -5.13 -6.28
C ASN A 90 -7.01 -3.65 -5.90
N GLN A 91 -6.27 -3.26 -4.86
CA GLN A 91 -6.24 -1.89 -4.35
C GLN A 91 -7.63 -1.33 -4.00
N THR A 92 -8.55 -2.17 -3.53
CA THR A 92 -9.90 -1.80 -3.05
C THR A 92 -10.05 -1.95 -1.54
N ASP A 93 -8.92 -2.16 -0.86
CA ASP A 93 -8.79 -2.19 0.59
C ASP A 93 -8.91 -0.78 1.21
N PRO A 94 -9.15 -0.68 2.53
CA PRO A 94 -9.34 0.59 3.21
C PRO A 94 -8.24 1.62 2.97
N LEU A 95 -6.97 1.22 3.06
CA LEU A 95 -5.84 2.15 2.89
C LEU A 95 -5.73 2.66 1.45
N ALA A 96 -5.93 1.81 0.45
CA ALA A 96 -5.94 2.21 -0.95
C ALA A 96 -7.10 3.16 -1.27
N MET A 97 -8.30 2.87 -0.73
CA MET A 97 -9.47 3.75 -0.88
C MET A 97 -9.25 5.09 -0.19
N TYR A 98 -8.68 5.11 1.02
CA TYR A 98 -8.33 6.34 1.73
C TYR A 98 -7.36 7.21 0.92
N ARG A 99 -6.30 6.62 0.37
CA ARG A 99 -5.31 7.35 -0.46
C ARG A 99 -5.96 7.98 -1.69
N ARG A 100 -6.94 7.31 -2.29
CA ARG A 100 -7.71 7.88 -3.43
C ARG A 100 -8.61 9.02 -2.99
N ALA A 101 -9.35 8.83 -1.89
CA ALA A 101 -10.30 9.84 -1.40
C ALA A 101 -9.60 11.07 -0.80
N SER A 102 -8.37 10.92 -0.29
CA SER A 102 -7.60 12.01 0.31
C SER A 102 -6.72 12.77 -0.70
N LYS A 103 -6.56 12.27 -1.94
CA LYS A 103 -5.94 13.08 -3.00
C LYS A 103 -6.84 14.27 -3.30
N PRO A 104 -6.32 15.52 -3.26
CA PRO A 104 -7.08 16.65 -3.77
C PRO A 104 -7.41 16.34 -5.22
N GLU A 105 -8.71 16.44 -5.56
CA GLU A 105 -9.15 16.39 -6.94
C GLU A 105 -8.34 17.44 -7.70
N GLN A 106 -7.40 17.00 -8.53
CA GLN A 106 -6.94 17.84 -9.62
C GLN A 106 -8.19 18.04 -10.48
N SER A 107 -8.87 19.14 -10.21
CA SER A 107 -9.97 19.62 -11.02
C SER A 107 -9.50 19.60 -12.47
N SER A 108 -9.93 18.61 -13.21
CA SER A 108 -9.91 18.67 -14.67
C SER A 108 -10.73 19.91 -15.03
N PRO A 109 -10.17 20.89 -15.73
CA PRO A 109 -10.98 22.01 -16.15
C PRO A 109 -12.15 21.48 -16.98
N PRO A 110 -13.36 22.09 -16.88
CA PRO A 110 -14.50 21.66 -17.66
C PRO A 110 -14.14 21.74 -19.13
N GLN A 111 -14.24 20.61 -19.84
CA GLN A 111 -14.09 20.58 -21.30
C GLN A 111 -15.25 21.37 -21.90
N HIS A 112 -15.06 22.66 -22.09
CA HIS A 112 -15.81 23.39 -23.08
C HIS A 112 -15.20 23.06 -24.45
N THR A 113 -15.95 22.30 -25.25
CA THR A 113 -15.75 22.14 -26.68
C THR A 113 -15.70 23.49 -27.37
N HIS A 114 -14.56 23.94 -27.77
CA HIS A 114 -14.34 24.74 -28.98
C HIS A 114 -12.95 24.49 -29.51
N SER A 115 -12.93 23.97 -30.73
CA SER A 115 -11.80 23.87 -31.63
C SER A 115 -11.03 25.17 -31.75
N VAL A 116 -9.70 25.14 -31.65
CA VAL A 116 -8.73 25.79 -32.56
C VAL A 116 -7.30 25.54 -32.08
N GLN A 117 -6.55 24.81 -32.91
CA GLN A 117 -5.11 24.87 -33.21
C GLN A 117 -4.04 25.07 -32.12
N ALA A 118 -3.23 24.00 -32.02
CA ALA A 118 -1.76 23.93 -32.15
C ALA A 118 -0.88 25.09 -31.62
N ILE A 119 0.10 24.65 -30.86
CA ILE A 119 1.54 25.03 -30.89
C ILE A 119 2.09 25.15 -29.45
N ASN A 120 3.17 24.38 -29.23
CA ASN A 120 4.15 24.49 -28.14
C ASN A 120 3.93 23.74 -26.82
N SER A 121 4.40 22.48 -26.82
CA SER A 121 4.93 21.86 -25.61
C SER A 121 6.30 21.21 -25.87
N LYS A 122 7.34 22.02 -25.92
CA LYS A 122 8.71 21.55 -25.73
C LYS A 122 9.31 22.36 -24.60
N LYS A 123 9.33 21.78 -23.38
CA LYS A 123 10.26 22.11 -22.28
C LYS A 123 9.91 21.38 -21.01
N LYS A 124 10.34 20.11 -20.88
CA LYS A 124 10.57 19.43 -19.60
C LYS A 124 11.44 18.15 -19.74
N ALA A 125 12.37 18.14 -20.69
CA ALA A 125 13.35 17.04 -20.80
C ALA A 125 14.80 17.49 -20.53
N ALA A 126 15.05 18.72 -20.11
CA ALA A 126 16.40 19.27 -20.00
C ALA A 126 17.10 19.00 -18.65
N GLY A 127 16.38 18.65 -17.58
CA GLY A 127 16.99 18.49 -16.25
C GLY A 127 17.79 17.19 -16.07
N TRP A 128 17.37 16.12 -16.71
CA TRP A 128 18.02 14.81 -16.54
C TRP A 128 19.30 14.66 -17.37
N VAL A 129 19.34 15.28 -18.55
CA VAL A 129 20.51 15.26 -19.44
C VAL A 129 21.67 16.00 -18.80
N VAL A 130 21.42 17.11 -18.11
CA VAL A 130 22.46 17.91 -17.43
C VAL A 130 23.11 17.10 -16.29
N LEU A 131 22.33 16.33 -15.55
CA LEU A 131 22.84 15.53 -14.43
C LEU A 131 23.77 14.40 -14.90
N TRP A 132 23.47 13.77 -16.05
CA TRP A 132 24.31 12.75 -16.66
C TRP A 132 25.60 13.31 -17.24
N ILE A 133 25.59 14.53 -17.78
CA ILE A 133 26.78 15.20 -18.31
C ILE A 133 27.75 15.55 -17.18
N VAL A 134 27.24 16.05 -16.05
CA VAL A 134 28.08 16.38 -14.88
C VAL A 134 28.72 15.11 -14.30
N ALA A 135 27.96 14.03 -14.17
CA ALA A 135 28.49 12.76 -13.68
C ALA A 135 29.59 12.18 -14.60
N ALA A 136 29.42 12.29 -15.92
CA ALA A 136 30.41 11.84 -16.91
C ALA A 136 31.71 12.68 -16.85
N LEU A 137 31.59 13.99 -16.68
CA LEU A 137 32.76 14.89 -16.57
C LEU A 137 33.55 14.67 -15.29
N VAL A 138 32.87 14.41 -14.15
CA VAL A 138 33.54 14.06 -12.89
C VAL A 138 34.25 12.71 -12.99
N GLY A 139 33.63 11.71 -13.62
CA GLY A 139 34.27 10.41 -13.87
C GLY A 139 35.51 10.52 -14.76
N LEU A 140 35.44 11.31 -15.83
CA LEU A 140 36.56 11.56 -16.75
C LEU A 140 37.73 12.29 -16.02
N TYR A 141 37.43 13.26 -15.16
CA TYR A 141 38.42 13.98 -14.36
C TYR A 141 39.20 13.01 -13.42
N PHE A 142 38.50 12.11 -12.72
CA PHE A 142 39.15 11.13 -11.86
C PHE A 142 39.97 10.10 -12.64
N LEU A 143 39.50 9.71 -13.83
CA LEU A 143 40.26 8.79 -14.69
C LEU A 143 41.55 9.40 -15.19
N LEU A 144 41.51 10.64 -15.63
CA LEU A 144 42.70 11.38 -16.08
C LEU A 144 43.71 11.61 -14.94
N LYS A 145 43.22 11.89 -13.73
CA LYS A 145 44.08 12.04 -12.55
C LYS A 145 44.74 10.71 -12.14
N TYR A 146 44.06 9.61 -12.32
CA TYR A 146 44.60 8.26 -12.04
C TYR A 146 45.66 7.83 -13.06
N LEU A 147 45.53 8.24 -14.33
CA LEU A 147 46.50 7.95 -15.40
C LEU A 147 47.71 8.87 -15.42
N ALA A 148 47.64 10.04 -14.75
CA ALA A 148 48.73 11.03 -14.71
C ALA A 148 49.57 10.95 -13.43
N GLY A 149 49.28 10.05 -12.48
CA GLY A 149 50.02 9.79 -11.26
C GLY A 149 50.65 8.42 -11.24
#